data_1849169d925278dde103fecc02da3106
#
_entry.id   1849169d925278dde103fecc02da3106
#
_cell.length_a   1.000
_cell.length_b   1.000
_cell.length_c   1.000
_cell.angle_alpha   90.00
_cell.angle_beta   90.00
_cell.angle_gamma   90.00
#
_symmetry.space_group_name_H-M   'P 1'
#
loop_
_entity.id
_entity.type
_entity.pdbx_description
1 polymer ?
#
loop_
_entity_poly.entity_id
_entity_poly.type
_entity_poly.pdbx_seq_one_letter_code
_entity_poly.pdbx_strand_id
1 'polypeptide(L)'
;MPRMPRLWMRHEHRTSERRAPLVPEDAARLVEQGFHITVEESAQRAFPLDDYVAAGCRTAPAGGWTAAPADDYILGLKELPEEPPALTHHHIFFGHAYKQQEGAGELLRRFTAGGGTLLDLEYLTDDAGRRVAAFGYWAGYVGAALAVLRHRGSLRTPLRPLDRPGLDALLAAGATGAASDGERALVIGALGRCGRGACDALATAGIAPTRWDVAETRDLDRKALLGHDLLVNTVLTPRPVPPFLTPADLDDPDRRLSLITDVTCDVTSECNVLPVYDEITDWEHPVRRLRDGGGPVPPVDLIAIDNLPSLLPVESSRAFSAELCPQLLRVADSDPVWTRARLAFETAVADHEGSAHA
;
A
#
# COMPACT_ATOMS: atom_id res chain seq x y z
N MET A 1 5.18 -11.87 37.12
CA MET A 1 5.09 -10.74 36.20
C MET A 1 4.68 -11.28 34.85
N PRO A 2 3.76 -10.69 34.10
CA PRO A 2 3.50 -11.11 32.75
C PRO A 2 4.80 -11.06 31.96
N ARG A 3 5.03 -12.08 31.13
CA ARG A 3 6.23 -12.14 30.26
C ARG A 3 6.11 -11.02 29.23
N MET A 4 7.15 -10.19 29.11
CA MET A 4 7.17 -9.12 28.11
C MET A 4 7.12 -9.70 26.72
N PRO A 5 6.34 -9.11 25.79
CA PRO A 5 6.23 -9.61 24.43
C PRO A 5 7.58 -9.60 23.71
N ARG A 6 7.78 -10.61 22.87
CA ARG A 6 8.93 -10.69 21.99
C ARG A 6 8.50 -10.49 20.56
N LEU A 7 9.15 -9.57 19.86
CA LEU A 7 8.94 -9.28 18.45
C LEU A 7 10.14 -9.76 17.64
N TRP A 8 9.86 -10.38 16.53
CA TRP A 8 10.85 -10.76 15.54
C TRP A 8 10.49 -10.09 14.21
N MET A 9 11.20 -9.03 13.83
CA MET A 9 11.01 -8.38 12.54
C MET A 9 11.79 -9.14 11.47
N ARG A 10 11.05 -9.83 10.61
CA ARG A 10 11.63 -10.65 9.55
C ARG A 10 12.16 -9.83 8.37
N HIS A 11 13.02 -10.44 7.59
CA HIS A 11 13.39 -10.00 6.26
C HIS A 11 12.18 -10.12 5.30
N GLU A 12 11.99 -9.16 4.40
CA GLU A 12 10.98 -9.25 3.35
C GLU A 12 11.49 -10.07 2.17
N HIS A 13 10.70 -11.04 1.73
CA HIS A 13 11.09 -11.93 0.65
C HIS A 13 11.04 -11.25 -0.72
N ARG A 14 10.05 -10.36 -0.93
CA ARG A 14 9.88 -9.60 -2.17
C ARG A 14 11.03 -8.60 -2.33
N THR A 15 11.82 -8.72 -3.40
CA THR A 15 13.04 -7.93 -3.63
C THR A 15 12.79 -6.43 -3.80
N SER A 16 11.60 -6.04 -4.25
CA SER A 16 11.18 -4.63 -4.36
C SER A 16 10.69 -4.04 -3.02
N GLU A 17 10.47 -4.84 -1.96
CA GLU A 17 10.00 -4.34 -0.68
C GLU A 17 11.17 -3.83 0.15
N ARG A 18 11.26 -2.51 0.29
CA ARG A 18 12.32 -1.81 1.02
C ARG A 18 11.84 -1.18 2.32
N ARG A 19 10.51 -1.16 2.53
CA ARG A 19 9.92 -0.60 3.76
C ARG A 19 10.18 -1.51 4.95
N ALA A 20 10.07 -0.93 6.14
CA ALA A 20 10.06 -1.65 7.40
C ALA A 20 8.74 -1.39 8.14
N PRO A 21 8.12 -2.41 8.76
CA PRO A 21 6.92 -2.22 9.57
C PRO A 21 7.20 -1.49 10.88
N LEU A 22 8.43 -1.56 11.36
CA LEU A 22 8.92 -0.87 12.55
C LEU A 22 10.27 -0.22 12.23
N VAL A 23 10.37 1.09 12.46
CA VAL A 23 11.62 1.84 12.26
C VAL A 23 12.48 1.83 13.51
N PRO A 24 13.81 2.10 13.41
CA PRO A 24 14.71 2.04 14.57
C PRO A 24 14.26 2.91 15.75
N GLU A 25 13.77 4.11 15.48
CA GLU A 25 13.31 5.05 16.51
C GLU A 25 12.13 4.50 17.32
N ASP A 26 11.18 3.83 16.67
CA ASP A 26 10.04 3.21 17.34
C ASP A 26 10.42 1.87 17.99
N ALA A 27 11.37 1.13 17.39
CA ALA A 27 11.96 -0.04 18.03
C ALA A 27 12.61 0.31 19.36
N ALA A 28 13.38 1.42 19.43
CA ALA A 28 13.97 1.91 20.67
C ALA A 28 12.89 2.19 21.75
N ARG A 29 11.78 2.83 21.36
CA ARG A 29 10.65 3.10 22.28
C ARG A 29 10.05 1.81 22.85
N LEU A 30 9.88 0.76 22.00
CA LEU A 30 9.38 -0.53 22.47
C LEU A 30 10.39 -1.23 23.39
N VAL A 31 11.70 -1.16 23.08
CA VAL A 31 12.75 -1.70 23.94
C VAL A 31 12.76 -1.01 25.31
N GLU A 32 12.63 0.32 25.36
CA GLU A 32 12.50 1.08 26.60
C GLU A 32 11.29 0.65 27.43
N GLN A 33 10.22 0.18 26.80
CA GLN A 33 9.04 -0.39 27.47
C GLN A 33 9.21 -1.88 27.81
N GLY A 34 10.41 -2.45 27.61
CA GLY A 34 10.77 -3.81 28.01
C GLY A 34 10.55 -4.88 26.94
N PHE A 35 10.19 -4.51 25.71
CA PHE A 35 10.09 -5.48 24.61
C PHE A 35 11.48 -6.06 24.26
N HIS A 36 11.50 -7.34 23.92
CA HIS A 36 12.63 -7.97 23.31
C HIS A 36 12.45 -8.04 21.80
N ILE A 37 13.23 -7.28 21.05
CA ILE A 37 13.10 -7.19 19.59
C ILE A 37 14.31 -7.85 18.95
N THR A 38 14.06 -8.78 18.02
CA THR A 38 15.04 -9.34 17.11
C THR A 38 14.77 -8.84 15.70
N VAL A 39 15.78 -8.39 14.99
CA VAL A 39 15.68 -7.87 13.62
C VAL A 39 16.56 -8.70 12.69
N GLU A 40 15.98 -9.23 11.63
CA GLU A 40 16.72 -9.97 10.63
C GLU A 40 17.56 -9.05 9.74
N GLU A 41 18.73 -9.56 9.33
CA GLU A 41 19.53 -8.95 8.26
C GLU A 41 18.69 -8.80 6.99
N SER A 42 18.84 -7.66 6.31
CA SER A 42 18.14 -7.40 5.05
C SER A 42 18.94 -6.40 4.21
N ALA A 43 19.45 -6.86 3.09
CA ALA A 43 20.22 -6.02 2.16
C ALA A 43 19.36 -4.93 1.48
N GLN A 44 18.05 -5.12 1.43
CA GLN A 44 17.13 -4.23 0.74
C GLN A 44 16.39 -3.25 1.64
N ARG A 45 16.32 -3.51 2.96
CA ARG A 45 15.62 -2.62 3.90
C ARG A 45 16.22 -1.22 3.88
N ALA A 46 15.37 -0.19 3.84
CA ALA A 46 15.80 1.20 3.76
C ALA A 46 16.51 1.70 5.05
N PHE A 47 16.39 0.97 6.15
CA PHE A 47 17.04 1.27 7.43
C PHE A 47 18.18 0.29 7.67
N PRO A 48 19.42 0.78 7.91
CA PRO A 48 20.56 -0.08 8.23
C PRO A 48 20.33 -0.93 9.48
N LEU A 49 20.89 -2.13 9.50
CA LEU A 49 20.77 -3.02 10.65
C LEU A 49 21.43 -2.41 11.91
N ASP A 50 22.52 -1.68 11.74
CA ASP A 50 23.26 -1.02 12.84
C ASP A 50 22.38 0.00 13.59
N ASP A 51 21.40 0.65 12.91
CA ASP A 51 20.47 1.58 13.56
C ASP A 51 19.55 0.83 14.54
N TYR A 52 19.15 -0.40 14.21
CA TYR A 52 18.38 -1.27 15.11
C TYR A 52 19.23 -1.81 16.27
N VAL A 53 20.50 -2.11 16.02
CA VAL A 53 21.44 -2.48 17.10
C VAL A 53 21.60 -1.32 18.07
N ALA A 54 21.77 -0.10 17.57
CA ALA A 54 21.83 1.11 18.39
C ALA A 54 20.52 1.37 19.17
N ALA A 55 19.38 0.95 18.63
CA ALA A 55 18.06 0.99 19.28
C ALA A 55 17.88 -0.11 20.36
N GLY A 56 18.88 -0.97 20.58
CA GLY A 56 18.86 -2.05 21.59
C GLY A 56 18.24 -3.36 21.09
N CYS A 57 18.02 -3.52 19.79
CA CYS A 57 17.54 -4.76 19.22
C CYS A 57 18.64 -5.80 19.08
N ARG A 58 18.24 -7.08 19.12
CA ARG A 58 19.10 -8.21 18.72
C ARG A 58 19.03 -8.37 17.20
N THR A 59 20.01 -9.06 16.63
CA THR A 59 20.07 -9.37 15.20
C THR A 59 19.98 -10.87 14.95
N ALA A 60 19.50 -11.23 13.76
CA ALA A 60 19.49 -12.60 13.27
C ALA A 60 19.69 -12.63 11.74
N PRO A 61 20.18 -13.75 11.18
CA PRO A 61 20.23 -13.94 9.74
C PRO A 61 18.84 -13.87 9.10
N ALA A 62 18.79 -13.48 7.82
CA ALA A 62 17.55 -13.51 7.02
C ALA A 62 16.91 -14.92 7.03
N GLY A 63 15.61 -15.01 7.27
CA GLY A 63 14.88 -16.27 7.38
C GLY A 63 15.02 -16.97 8.74
N GLY A 64 15.77 -16.41 9.69
CA GLY A 64 15.97 -16.95 11.03
C GLY A 64 14.70 -17.05 11.88
N TRP A 65 13.63 -16.35 11.51
CA TRP A 65 12.34 -16.35 12.22
C TRP A 65 11.74 -17.76 12.37
N THR A 66 12.05 -18.69 11.46
CA THR A 66 11.56 -20.08 11.53
C THR A 66 12.07 -20.83 12.78
N ALA A 67 13.19 -20.41 13.35
CA ALA A 67 13.76 -20.93 14.56
C ALA A 67 13.47 -20.05 15.81
N ALA A 68 12.68 -19.01 15.66
CA ALA A 68 12.27 -18.15 16.76
C ALA A 68 11.46 -18.98 17.81
N PRO A 69 11.46 -18.59 19.09
CA PRO A 69 10.57 -19.19 20.07
C PRO A 69 9.09 -19.11 19.64
N ALA A 70 8.32 -20.17 19.87
CA ALA A 70 6.95 -20.31 19.34
C ALA A 70 5.97 -19.20 19.81
N ASP A 71 6.27 -18.56 20.93
CA ASP A 71 5.47 -17.45 21.50
C ASP A 71 5.96 -16.05 21.04
N ASP A 72 6.89 -15.98 20.06
CA ASP A 72 7.29 -14.72 19.46
C ASP A 72 6.25 -14.24 18.42
N TYR A 73 6.10 -12.93 18.32
CA TYR A 73 5.34 -12.28 17.24
C TYR A 73 6.26 -12.01 16.06
N ILE A 74 5.96 -12.61 14.91
CA ILE A 74 6.73 -12.44 13.68
C ILE A 74 6.15 -11.28 12.88
N LEU A 75 6.87 -10.17 12.83
CA LEU A 75 6.44 -8.93 12.18
C LEU A 75 7.04 -8.80 10.78
N GLY A 76 6.21 -8.56 9.79
CA GLY A 76 6.57 -8.30 8.41
C GLY A 76 5.54 -7.44 7.69
N LEU A 77 5.68 -7.28 6.39
CA LEU A 77 4.75 -6.50 5.54
C LEU A 77 4.10 -7.35 4.46
N LYS A 78 4.89 -8.10 3.71
CA LYS A 78 4.44 -8.83 2.51
C LYS A 78 4.37 -10.35 2.76
N GLU A 79 4.05 -11.09 1.74
CA GLU A 79 3.88 -12.54 1.77
C GLU A 79 5.06 -13.28 2.41
N LEU A 80 4.74 -14.42 2.99
CA LEU A 80 5.73 -15.36 3.52
C LEU A 80 6.32 -16.21 2.38
N PRO A 81 7.56 -16.71 2.53
CA PRO A 81 8.07 -17.76 1.65
C PRO A 81 7.20 -19.03 1.76
N GLU A 82 7.28 -19.91 0.77
CA GLU A 82 6.52 -21.17 0.73
C GLU A 82 6.84 -22.07 1.92
N GLU A 83 8.09 -22.09 2.39
CA GLU A 83 8.53 -22.82 3.57
C GLU A 83 8.54 -21.93 4.82
N PRO A 84 8.24 -22.48 6.01
CA PRO A 84 7.84 -23.87 6.31
C PRO A 84 6.35 -24.13 6.00
N PRO A 85 5.94 -25.40 5.78
CA PRO A 85 4.56 -25.76 5.46
C PRO A 85 3.62 -25.64 6.67
N ALA A 86 4.17 -25.55 7.89
CA ALA A 86 3.43 -25.38 9.14
C ALA A 86 3.92 -24.11 9.86
N LEU A 87 3.01 -23.17 10.09
CA LEU A 87 3.31 -21.88 10.74
C LEU A 87 2.88 -21.95 12.21
N THR A 88 3.84 -21.83 13.12
CA THR A 88 3.61 -22.05 14.58
C THR A 88 3.54 -20.75 15.38
N HIS A 89 3.96 -19.61 14.82
CA HIS A 89 4.06 -18.33 15.50
C HIS A 89 2.80 -17.45 15.32
N HIS A 90 2.74 -16.36 16.06
CA HIS A 90 1.81 -15.27 15.78
C HIS A 90 2.43 -14.33 14.72
N HIS A 91 1.88 -14.33 13.51
CA HIS A 91 2.39 -13.51 12.42
C HIS A 91 1.60 -12.23 12.28
N ILE A 92 2.29 -11.08 12.10
CA ILE A 92 1.73 -9.75 11.89
C ILE A 92 2.21 -9.25 10.53
N PHE A 93 1.36 -9.28 9.50
CA PHE A 93 1.66 -8.79 8.15
C PHE A 93 0.37 -8.67 7.32
N PHE A 94 0.45 -8.13 6.09
CA PHE A 94 -0.68 -8.10 5.16
C PHE A 94 -0.81 -9.46 4.46
N GLY A 95 -1.66 -10.32 4.99
CA GLY A 95 -1.80 -11.70 4.55
C GLY A 95 -2.64 -11.89 3.29
N HIS A 96 -3.56 -10.97 3.00
CA HIS A 96 -4.48 -11.04 1.86
C HIS A 96 -5.20 -12.39 1.73
N ALA A 97 -5.62 -13.00 2.87
CA ALA A 97 -6.10 -14.37 2.91
C ALA A 97 -7.62 -14.51 3.19
N TYR A 98 -8.36 -13.39 3.39
CA TYR A 98 -9.72 -13.47 3.90
C TYR A 98 -10.81 -13.12 2.87
N LYS A 99 -10.43 -12.80 1.62
CA LYS A 99 -11.36 -12.45 0.53
C LYS A 99 -11.19 -13.35 -0.70
N GLN A 100 -10.87 -14.62 -0.49
CA GLN A 100 -10.65 -15.61 -1.55
C GLN A 100 -9.57 -15.21 -2.59
N GLN A 101 -8.57 -14.44 -2.14
CA GLN A 101 -7.43 -14.10 -2.99
C GLN A 101 -6.65 -15.36 -3.37
N GLU A 102 -5.90 -15.29 -4.46
CA GLU A 102 -5.02 -16.37 -4.89
C GLU A 102 -4.01 -16.74 -3.78
N GLY A 103 -3.84 -18.04 -3.52
CA GLY A 103 -2.97 -18.54 -2.45
C GLY A 103 -3.57 -18.47 -1.02
N ALA A 104 -4.75 -17.85 -0.82
CA ALA A 104 -5.36 -17.68 0.50
C ALA A 104 -5.58 -18.99 1.23
N GLY A 105 -6.16 -19.99 0.55
CA GLY A 105 -6.41 -21.31 1.15
C GLY A 105 -5.13 -22.04 1.55
N GLU A 106 -4.05 -21.90 0.78
CA GLU A 106 -2.74 -22.46 1.14
C GLU A 106 -2.20 -21.83 2.40
N LEU A 107 -2.22 -20.50 2.48
CA LEU A 107 -1.74 -19.77 3.65
C LEU A 107 -2.52 -20.15 4.91
N LEU A 108 -3.86 -20.22 4.84
CA LEU A 108 -4.70 -20.64 5.98
C LEU A 108 -4.39 -22.07 6.42
N ARG A 109 -4.21 -23.01 5.48
CA ARG A 109 -3.82 -24.38 5.79
C ARG A 109 -2.47 -24.46 6.50
N ARG A 110 -1.49 -23.64 6.14
CA ARG A 110 -0.19 -23.58 6.83
C ARG A 110 -0.33 -23.13 8.29
N PHE A 111 -1.22 -22.18 8.57
CA PHE A 111 -1.51 -21.75 9.93
C PHE A 111 -2.24 -22.84 10.73
N THR A 112 -3.26 -23.47 10.17
CA THR A 112 -3.97 -24.57 10.86
C THR A 112 -3.07 -25.77 11.12
N ALA A 113 -2.19 -26.12 10.18
CA ALA A 113 -1.21 -27.19 10.33
C ALA A 113 -0.19 -26.94 11.46
N GLY A 114 0.20 -25.70 11.67
CA GLY A 114 1.19 -25.31 12.69
C GLY A 114 0.60 -24.83 14.01
N GLY A 115 -0.69 -24.53 14.05
CA GLY A 115 -1.36 -23.92 15.22
C GLY A 115 -0.99 -22.46 15.45
N GLY A 116 -0.38 -21.79 14.46
CA GLY A 116 -0.06 -20.37 14.51
C GLY A 116 -1.29 -19.49 14.24
N THR A 117 -1.07 -18.18 14.24
CA THR A 117 -2.15 -17.19 14.07
C THR A 117 -1.70 -16.08 13.12
N LEU A 118 -2.57 -15.66 12.21
CA LEU A 118 -2.36 -14.46 11.41
C LEU A 118 -3.12 -13.29 12.04
N LEU A 119 -2.37 -12.28 12.45
CA LEU A 119 -2.86 -10.97 12.86
C LEU A 119 -2.68 -10.02 11.68
N ASP A 120 -3.61 -10.10 10.73
CA ASP A 120 -3.48 -9.38 9.46
C ASP A 120 -3.60 -7.87 9.67
N LEU A 121 -2.59 -7.13 9.21
CA LEU A 121 -2.51 -5.67 9.31
C LEU A 121 -3.67 -4.95 8.62
N GLU A 122 -4.32 -5.59 7.63
CA GLU A 122 -5.51 -5.03 7.00
C GLU A 122 -6.71 -4.98 7.94
N TYR A 123 -6.76 -5.89 8.93
CA TYR A 123 -7.84 -6.02 9.90
C TYR A 123 -7.53 -5.44 11.28
N LEU A 124 -6.38 -4.77 11.43
CA LEU A 124 -6.12 -3.90 12.59
C LEU A 124 -6.96 -2.64 12.44
N THR A 125 -8.17 -2.65 12.99
CA THR A 125 -9.15 -1.57 12.81
C THR A 125 -9.55 -0.95 14.14
N ASP A 126 -9.93 0.35 14.11
CA ASP A 126 -10.58 1.04 15.21
C ASP A 126 -12.07 0.63 15.33
N ASP A 127 -12.78 1.22 16.30
CA ASP A 127 -14.21 0.91 16.53
C ASP A 127 -15.13 1.38 15.39
N ALA A 128 -14.63 2.24 14.51
CA ALA A 128 -15.33 2.67 13.30
C ALA A 128 -14.97 1.80 12.05
N GLY A 129 -14.20 0.73 12.23
CA GLY A 129 -13.75 -0.15 11.14
C GLY A 129 -12.63 0.44 10.28
N ARG A 130 -12.01 1.55 10.68
CA ARG A 130 -10.93 2.17 9.92
C ARG A 130 -9.59 1.54 10.31
N ARG A 131 -8.74 1.24 9.34
CA ARG A 131 -7.39 0.73 9.59
C ARG A 131 -6.59 1.69 10.46
N VAL A 132 -5.98 1.18 11.53
CA VAL A 132 -5.17 1.97 12.47
C VAL A 132 -3.79 2.29 11.93
N ALA A 133 -3.24 1.46 11.02
CA ALA A 133 -1.98 1.69 10.34
C ALA A 133 -2.10 1.37 8.85
N ALA A 134 -1.63 2.26 7.97
CA ALA A 134 -1.67 2.03 6.52
C ALA A 134 -0.71 2.94 5.75
N PHE A 135 -0.27 2.49 4.60
CA PHE A 135 0.64 3.22 3.70
C PHE A 135 -0.06 4.20 2.74
N GLY A 136 -1.38 4.36 2.87
CA GLY A 136 -2.21 5.03 1.85
C GLY A 136 -1.76 6.45 1.48
N TYR A 137 -1.35 7.28 2.44
CA TYR A 137 -0.90 8.65 2.14
C TYR A 137 0.23 8.65 1.11
N TRP A 138 1.27 7.84 1.33
CA TRP A 138 2.41 7.77 0.43
C TRP A 138 2.10 7.06 -0.89
N ALA A 139 1.13 6.14 -0.91
CA ALA A 139 0.63 5.57 -2.16
C ALA A 139 0.02 6.65 -3.06
N GLY A 140 -0.85 7.49 -2.50
CA GLY A 140 -1.43 8.61 -3.23
C GLY A 140 -0.39 9.65 -3.64
N TYR A 141 0.53 10.02 -2.75
CA TYR A 141 1.59 10.99 -3.03
C TYR A 141 2.46 10.54 -4.21
N VAL A 142 2.97 9.31 -4.15
CA VAL A 142 3.84 8.76 -5.21
C VAL A 142 3.05 8.57 -6.50
N GLY A 143 1.83 8.03 -6.44
CA GLY A 143 0.99 7.85 -7.64
C GLY A 143 0.76 9.15 -8.40
N ALA A 144 0.37 10.22 -7.70
CA ALA A 144 0.18 11.54 -8.30
C ALA A 144 1.50 12.14 -8.79
N ALA A 145 2.61 11.96 -8.05
CA ALA A 145 3.92 12.42 -8.48
C ALA A 145 4.35 11.77 -9.80
N LEU A 146 4.19 10.44 -9.93
CA LEU A 146 4.50 9.74 -11.18
C LEU A 146 3.62 10.22 -12.35
N ALA A 147 2.33 10.52 -12.07
CA ALA A 147 1.42 11.10 -13.06
C ALA A 147 1.97 12.43 -13.60
N VAL A 148 2.34 13.34 -12.72
CA VAL A 148 2.92 14.64 -13.11
C VAL A 148 4.21 14.46 -13.90
N LEU A 149 5.13 13.62 -13.40
CA LEU A 149 6.41 13.37 -14.09
C LEU A 149 6.19 12.75 -15.47
N ARG A 150 5.23 11.84 -15.62
CA ARG A 150 4.88 11.27 -16.92
C ARG A 150 4.28 12.31 -17.86
N HIS A 151 3.31 13.08 -17.38
CA HIS A 151 2.64 14.11 -18.17
C HIS A 151 3.62 15.16 -18.69
N ARG A 152 4.58 15.57 -17.85
CA ARG A 152 5.65 16.54 -18.19
C ARG A 152 6.83 15.91 -18.96
N GLY A 153 6.77 14.61 -19.28
CA GLY A 153 7.83 13.91 -20.02
C GLY A 153 9.16 13.76 -19.27
N SER A 154 9.13 13.88 -17.94
CA SER A 154 10.32 13.80 -17.07
C SER A 154 10.41 12.50 -16.27
N LEU A 155 9.44 11.60 -16.41
CA LEU A 155 9.45 10.28 -15.76
C LEU A 155 10.62 9.44 -16.31
N ARG A 156 11.50 9.01 -15.41
CA ARG A 156 12.62 8.12 -15.73
C ARG A 156 12.24 6.68 -15.43
N THR A 157 12.61 5.75 -16.32
CA THR A 157 12.38 4.32 -16.18
C THR A 157 13.71 3.57 -16.31
N PRO A 158 13.89 2.44 -15.61
CA PRO A 158 13.01 1.90 -14.57
C PRO A 158 12.91 2.81 -13.35
N LEU A 159 11.80 2.70 -12.61
CA LEU A 159 11.61 3.45 -11.37
C LEU A 159 12.64 3.02 -10.32
N ARG A 160 13.11 3.97 -9.54
CA ARG A 160 14.05 3.73 -8.44
C ARG A 160 13.56 4.45 -7.18
N PRO A 161 13.77 3.87 -5.99
CA PRO A 161 13.46 4.54 -4.74
C PRO A 161 14.17 5.89 -4.63
N LEU A 162 13.46 6.86 -4.08
CA LEU A 162 13.93 8.20 -3.77
C LEU A 162 13.64 8.51 -2.30
N ASP A 163 14.11 9.64 -1.83
CA ASP A 163 13.60 10.33 -0.66
C ASP A 163 12.58 11.40 -1.09
N ARG A 164 11.79 11.88 -0.16
CA ARG A 164 10.80 12.92 -0.42
C ARG A 164 11.42 14.20 -0.99
N PRO A 165 12.51 14.76 -0.42
CA PRO A 165 13.12 15.96 -0.98
C PRO A 165 13.55 15.81 -2.45
N GLY A 166 14.08 14.65 -2.83
CA GLY A 166 14.44 14.33 -4.21
C GLY A 166 13.23 14.28 -5.14
N LEU A 167 12.14 13.64 -4.71
CA LEU A 167 10.90 13.60 -5.49
C LEU A 167 10.25 14.98 -5.59
N ASP A 168 10.19 15.74 -4.49
CA ASP A 168 9.66 17.11 -4.46
C ASP A 168 10.44 18.05 -5.40
N ALA A 169 11.78 17.92 -5.44
CA ALA A 169 12.60 18.66 -6.36
C ALA A 169 12.31 18.35 -7.83
N LEU A 170 12.03 17.08 -8.16
CA LEU A 170 11.63 16.69 -9.52
C LEU A 170 10.26 17.28 -9.91
N LEU A 171 9.32 17.31 -8.98
CA LEU A 171 7.99 17.91 -9.19
C LEU A 171 8.09 19.44 -9.40
N ALA A 172 8.90 20.10 -8.57
CA ALA A 172 9.09 21.54 -8.65
C ALA A 172 9.85 21.99 -9.92
N ALA A 173 10.82 21.20 -10.39
CA ALA A 173 11.61 21.52 -11.58
C ALA A 173 10.77 21.64 -12.86
N GLY A 174 9.67 20.90 -12.95
CA GLY A 174 8.73 20.99 -14.06
C GLY A 174 7.72 22.14 -13.95
N ALA A 175 7.65 22.82 -12.81
CA ALA A 175 6.69 23.92 -12.59
C ALA A 175 7.12 25.27 -13.20
N THR A 176 8.34 25.41 -13.70
CA THR A 176 8.92 26.68 -14.16
C THR A 176 8.79 26.94 -15.65
N GLY A 177 8.02 26.15 -16.41
CA GLY A 177 7.79 26.35 -17.84
C GLY A 177 6.34 26.67 -18.16
N ALA A 178 6.07 27.16 -19.39
CA ALA A 178 4.73 27.42 -19.92
C ALA A 178 3.78 26.16 -19.90
N ALA A 179 4.27 25.03 -19.41
CA ALA A 179 3.51 23.79 -19.25
C ALA A 179 2.63 23.76 -17.99
N SER A 180 2.86 24.63 -17.00
CA SER A 180 2.06 24.66 -15.76
C SER A 180 0.77 25.48 -15.86
N ASP A 181 0.67 26.39 -16.82
CA ASP A 181 -0.53 27.19 -17.06
C ASP A 181 -1.56 26.37 -17.85
N GLY A 182 -2.44 25.67 -17.11
CA GLY A 182 -3.56 24.94 -17.70
C GLY A 182 -3.59 23.43 -17.47
N GLU A 183 -2.60 22.86 -16.78
CA GLU A 183 -2.66 21.45 -16.34
C GLU A 183 -3.84 21.24 -15.38
N ARG A 184 -4.72 20.31 -15.70
CA ARG A 184 -5.91 20.00 -14.92
C ARG A 184 -5.79 18.58 -14.37
N ALA A 185 -5.76 18.45 -13.05
CA ALA A 185 -5.73 17.16 -12.38
C ALA A 185 -7.00 16.95 -11.55
N LEU A 186 -7.59 15.77 -11.66
CA LEU A 186 -8.70 15.32 -10.85
C LEU A 186 -8.21 14.22 -9.90
N VAL A 187 -8.54 14.36 -8.62
CA VAL A 187 -8.36 13.31 -7.61
C VAL A 187 -9.73 12.82 -7.16
N ILE A 188 -10.02 11.53 -7.36
CA ILE A 188 -11.24 10.89 -6.84
C ILE A 188 -10.88 10.12 -5.56
N GLY A 189 -11.70 10.30 -4.50
CA GLY A 189 -11.40 9.86 -3.15
C GLY A 189 -10.51 10.87 -2.40
N ALA A 190 -10.61 12.13 -2.75
CA ALA A 190 -9.71 13.22 -2.34
C ALA A 190 -9.68 13.46 -0.82
N LEU A 191 -10.73 13.11 -0.08
CA LEU A 191 -10.83 13.26 1.37
C LEU A 191 -10.19 12.09 2.13
N GLY A 192 -9.96 10.97 1.45
CA GLY A 192 -9.32 9.78 1.99
C GLY A 192 -7.82 9.99 2.26
N ARG A 193 -7.20 8.99 2.89
CA ARG A 193 -5.76 9.01 3.22
C ARG A 193 -4.90 9.09 1.93
N CYS A 194 -5.20 8.25 0.93
CA CYS A 194 -4.51 8.29 -0.37
C CYS A 194 -4.77 9.60 -1.11
N GLY A 195 -6.03 10.04 -1.16
CA GLY A 195 -6.41 11.27 -1.86
C GLY A 195 -5.71 12.51 -1.32
N ARG A 196 -5.53 12.61 0.01
CA ARG A 196 -4.75 13.72 0.60
C ARG A 196 -3.30 13.69 0.12
N GLY A 197 -2.66 12.51 0.13
CA GLY A 197 -1.29 12.38 -0.40
C GLY A 197 -1.20 12.80 -1.87
N ALA A 198 -2.17 12.37 -2.70
CA ALA A 198 -2.23 12.77 -4.10
C ALA A 198 -2.40 14.28 -4.29
N CYS A 199 -3.29 14.91 -3.51
CA CYS A 199 -3.47 16.37 -3.54
C CYS A 199 -2.21 17.13 -3.13
N ASP A 200 -1.47 16.64 -2.12
CA ASP A 200 -0.24 17.27 -1.65
C ASP A 200 0.89 17.17 -2.70
N ALA A 201 1.02 16.03 -3.39
CA ALA A 201 1.98 15.89 -4.48
C ALA A 201 1.67 16.83 -5.66
N LEU A 202 0.39 16.93 -6.03
CA LEU A 202 -0.06 17.87 -7.08
C LEU A 202 0.22 19.31 -6.67
N ALA A 203 -0.06 19.70 -5.42
CA ALA A 203 0.25 21.02 -4.89
C ALA A 203 1.77 21.30 -4.92
N THR A 204 2.61 20.32 -4.57
CA THR A 204 4.08 20.42 -4.67
C THR A 204 4.52 20.66 -6.14
N ALA A 205 3.80 20.08 -7.09
CA ALA A 205 4.02 20.30 -8.52
C ALA A 205 3.46 21.64 -9.05
N GLY A 206 2.81 22.45 -8.19
CA GLY A 206 2.17 23.70 -8.59
C GLY A 206 0.78 23.52 -9.25
N ILE A 207 0.18 22.34 -9.17
CA ILE A 207 -1.13 22.03 -9.74
C ILE A 207 -2.18 22.07 -8.63
N ALA A 208 -3.22 22.89 -8.79
CA ALA A 208 -4.39 22.89 -7.90
C ALA A 208 -5.34 21.78 -8.34
N PRO A 209 -5.48 20.66 -7.56
CA PRO A 209 -6.33 19.55 -7.99
C PRO A 209 -7.82 19.87 -7.85
N THR A 210 -8.62 19.42 -8.82
CA THR A 210 -10.04 19.23 -8.61
C THR A 210 -10.22 18.02 -7.67
N ARG A 211 -11.05 18.17 -6.64
CA ARG A 211 -11.23 17.16 -5.59
C ARG A 211 -12.63 16.60 -5.67
N TRP A 212 -12.75 15.32 -5.94
CA TRP A 212 -14.01 14.58 -5.90
C TRP A 212 -13.97 13.50 -4.82
N ASP A 213 -15.12 13.31 -4.20
CA ASP A 213 -15.35 12.24 -3.24
C ASP A 213 -16.75 11.67 -3.43
N VAL A 214 -17.36 11.06 -2.41
CA VAL A 214 -18.68 10.43 -2.49
C VAL A 214 -19.77 11.39 -2.99
N ALA A 215 -19.68 12.68 -2.68
CA ALA A 215 -20.67 13.66 -3.10
C ALA A 215 -20.71 13.84 -4.62
N GLU A 216 -19.54 13.98 -5.25
CA GLU A 216 -19.39 14.22 -6.67
C GLU A 216 -19.52 12.94 -7.50
N THR A 217 -19.14 11.79 -6.92
CA THR A 217 -19.19 10.49 -7.62
C THR A 217 -20.57 9.82 -7.57
N ARG A 218 -21.50 10.30 -6.73
CA ARG A 218 -22.89 9.80 -6.69
C ARG A 218 -23.62 10.03 -7.99
N ASP A 219 -23.51 11.24 -8.55
CA ASP A 219 -24.08 11.66 -9.83
C ASP A 219 -22.94 12.10 -10.75
N LEU A 220 -22.12 11.15 -11.17
CA LEU A 220 -20.86 11.37 -11.84
C LEU A 220 -21.00 12.13 -13.16
N ASP A 221 -20.42 13.34 -13.26
CA ASP A 221 -20.26 14.08 -14.52
C ASP A 221 -19.02 13.57 -15.28
N ARG A 222 -19.22 12.58 -16.16
CA ARG A 222 -18.14 12.03 -17.00
C ARG A 222 -17.52 13.07 -17.93
N LYS A 223 -18.29 14.02 -18.42
CA LYS A 223 -17.76 15.07 -19.28
C LYS A 223 -16.79 15.97 -18.52
N ALA A 224 -17.14 16.36 -17.31
CA ALA A 224 -16.24 17.11 -16.43
C ALA A 224 -14.99 16.28 -16.09
N LEU A 225 -15.10 14.97 -15.81
CA LEU A 225 -13.98 14.09 -15.58
C LEU A 225 -13.03 14.06 -16.78
N LEU A 226 -13.53 13.81 -17.98
CA LEU A 226 -12.76 13.77 -19.23
C LEU A 226 -12.15 15.12 -19.62
N GLY A 227 -12.64 16.21 -19.03
CA GLY A 227 -12.09 17.57 -19.19
C GLY A 227 -10.78 17.84 -18.42
N HIS A 228 -10.29 16.89 -17.63
CA HIS A 228 -8.99 16.96 -16.96
C HIS A 228 -7.91 16.23 -17.76
N ASP A 229 -6.66 16.65 -17.63
CA ASP A 229 -5.52 16.00 -18.29
C ASP A 229 -5.08 14.75 -17.53
N LEU A 230 -5.14 14.82 -16.18
CA LEU A 230 -4.73 13.76 -15.24
C LEU A 230 -5.90 13.32 -14.38
N LEU A 231 -6.07 12.01 -14.25
CA LEU A 231 -6.96 11.37 -13.27
C LEU A 231 -6.13 10.57 -12.28
N VAL A 232 -6.29 10.84 -10.99
CA VAL A 232 -5.75 10.02 -9.91
C VAL A 232 -6.91 9.38 -9.15
N ASN A 233 -7.10 8.07 -9.33
CA ASN A 233 -8.08 7.31 -8.56
C ASN A 233 -7.47 6.77 -7.27
N THR A 234 -8.16 7.01 -6.16
CA THR A 234 -7.77 6.52 -4.83
C THR A 234 -8.93 5.84 -4.11
N VAL A 235 -10.00 5.53 -4.85
CA VAL A 235 -11.24 4.96 -4.29
C VAL A 235 -11.20 3.45 -4.35
N LEU A 236 -11.23 2.83 -3.17
CA LEU A 236 -11.52 1.42 -2.99
C LEU A 236 -12.91 1.31 -2.34
N THR A 237 -13.86 0.67 -3.02
CA THR A 237 -15.22 0.51 -2.50
C THR A 237 -15.41 -0.89 -1.90
N PRO A 238 -16.18 -1.01 -0.79
CA PRO A 238 -16.52 -2.32 -0.21
C PRO A 238 -17.72 -3.00 -0.92
N ARG A 239 -18.36 -2.31 -1.87
CA ARG A 239 -19.52 -2.77 -2.63
C ARG A 239 -19.40 -2.27 -4.06
N PRO A 240 -19.91 -3.03 -5.04
CA PRO A 240 -19.96 -2.59 -6.43
C PRO A 240 -20.70 -1.25 -6.56
N VAL A 241 -20.12 -0.34 -7.32
CA VAL A 241 -20.72 0.94 -7.73
C VAL A 241 -20.55 1.10 -9.25
N PRO A 242 -21.33 1.96 -9.90
CA PRO A 242 -21.13 2.24 -11.32
C PRO A 242 -19.69 2.70 -11.59
N PRO A 243 -19.03 2.21 -12.65
CA PRO A 243 -17.67 2.61 -12.99
C PRO A 243 -17.55 4.12 -13.22
N PHE A 244 -16.44 4.72 -12.79
CA PHE A 244 -16.13 6.13 -13.05
C PHE A 244 -15.74 6.35 -14.51
N LEU A 245 -15.04 5.40 -15.12
CA LEU A 245 -14.72 5.36 -16.54
C LEU A 245 -15.03 3.98 -17.11
N THR A 246 -15.46 3.96 -18.37
CA THR A 246 -15.62 2.77 -19.19
C THR A 246 -14.67 2.83 -20.38
N PRO A 247 -14.41 1.70 -21.08
CA PRO A 247 -13.59 1.72 -22.31
C PRO A 247 -14.09 2.69 -23.37
N ALA A 248 -15.42 2.90 -23.48
CA ALA A 248 -16.01 3.83 -24.44
C ALA A 248 -15.71 5.30 -24.12
N ASP A 249 -15.58 5.65 -22.83
CA ASP A 249 -15.23 7.03 -22.42
C ASP A 249 -13.81 7.40 -22.89
N LEU A 250 -12.90 6.41 -23.05
CA LEU A 250 -11.56 6.65 -23.56
C LEU A 250 -11.51 6.93 -25.07
N ASP A 251 -12.61 6.68 -25.77
CA ASP A 251 -12.75 6.93 -27.20
C ASP A 251 -13.51 8.24 -27.51
N ASP A 252 -13.87 9.02 -26.47
CA ASP A 252 -14.53 10.33 -26.60
C ASP A 252 -13.59 11.32 -27.33
N PRO A 253 -14.01 11.89 -28.47
CA PRO A 253 -13.19 12.81 -29.26
C PRO A 253 -12.95 14.17 -28.59
N ASP A 254 -13.76 14.55 -27.60
CA ASP A 254 -13.67 15.83 -26.88
C ASP A 254 -12.87 15.71 -25.57
N ARG A 255 -12.35 14.51 -25.24
CA ARG A 255 -11.58 14.30 -24.01
C ARG A 255 -10.22 15.01 -24.03
N ARG A 256 -9.84 15.54 -22.88
CA ARG A 256 -8.50 16.01 -22.56
C ARG A 256 -7.69 14.91 -21.83
N LEU A 257 -8.37 13.95 -21.21
CA LEU A 257 -7.75 12.93 -20.39
C LEU A 257 -6.66 12.19 -21.16
N SER A 258 -5.43 12.32 -20.65
CA SER A 258 -4.22 11.74 -21.26
C SER A 258 -3.50 10.77 -20.34
N LEU A 259 -3.80 10.80 -19.03
CA LEU A 259 -3.16 9.91 -18.07
C LEU A 259 -4.10 9.55 -16.94
N ILE A 260 -4.17 8.27 -16.65
CA ILE A 260 -4.87 7.67 -15.51
C ILE A 260 -3.83 7.09 -14.56
N THR A 261 -3.88 7.46 -13.30
CA THR A 261 -3.16 6.76 -12.24
C THR A 261 -4.16 6.11 -11.30
N ASP A 262 -4.16 4.79 -11.29
CA ASP A 262 -4.97 4.02 -10.35
C ASP A 262 -4.11 3.53 -9.17
N VAL A 263 -4.30 4.18 -8.02
CA VAL A 263 -3.57 3.84 -6.77
C VAL A 263 -4.11 2.57 -6.13
N THR A 264 -5.33 2.16 -6.51
CA THR A 264 -5.99 0.99 -5.91
C THR A 264 -5.57 -0.32 -6.54
N CYS A 265 -5.24 -0.32 -7.82
CA CYS A 265 -4.89 -1.51 -8.61
C CYS A 265 -5.93 -2.65 -8.51
N ASP A 266 -7.21 -2.30 -8.35
CA ASP A 266 -8.29 -3.26 -8.14
C ASP A 266 -8.82 -3.81 -9.48
N VAL A 267 -8.03 -4.67 -10.13
CA VAL A 267 -8.29 -5.14 -11.50
C VAL A 267 -9.36 -6.22 -11.57
N THR A 268 -9.37 -7.13 -10.59
CA THR A 268 -10.18 -8.37 -10.66
C THR A 268 -11.44 -8.35 -9.82
N SER A 269 -11.65 -7.31 -9.03
CA SER A 269 -12.77 -7.19 -8.11
C SER A 269 -14.03 -6.67 -8.83
N GLU A 270 -15.19 -7.15 -8.41
CA GLU A 270 -16.49 -6.57 -8.80
C GLU A 270 -16.65 -5.11 -8.38
N CYS A 271 -15.80 -4.64 -7.47
CA CYS A 271 -15.75 -3.27 -6.98
C CYS A 271 -14.84 -2.36 -7.81
N ASN A 272 -14.25 -2.87 -8.91
CA ASN A 272 -13.40 -2.08 -9.79
C ASN A 272 -14.15 -0.89 -10.40
N VAL A 273 -13.73 0.32 -10.03
CA VAL A 273 -14.34 1.57 -10.51
C VAL A 273 -13.72 2.06 -11.83
N LEU A 274 -12.63 1.45 -12.27
CA LEU A 274 -11.92 1.78 -13.52
C LEU A 274 -11.69 0.52 -14.39
N PRO A 275 -12.72 -0.16 -14.91
CA PRO A 275 -12.60 -1.35 -15.74
C PRO A 275 -12.11 -1.00 -17.17
N VAL A 276 -11.04 -0.22 -17.26
CA VAL A 276 -10.44 0.25 -18.50
C VAL A 276 -9.09 -0.43 -18.79
N TYR A 277 -8.66 -1.29 -17.89
CA TYR A 277 -7.44 -2.08 -17.99
C TYR A 277 -7.61 -3.43 -17.26
N ASP A 278 -6.76 -4.40 -17.58
CA ASP A 278 -6.81 -5.79 -17.13
C ASP A 278 -5.51 -6.29 -16.48
N GLU A 279 -4.44 -5.51 -16.57
CA GLU A 279 -3.15 -5.80 -15.96
C GLU A 279 -2.54 -4.55 -15.35
N ILE A 280 -1.94 -4.70 -14.16
CA ILE A 280 -1.21 -3.64 -13.49
C ILE A 280 0.13 -3.36 -14.18
N THR A 281 0.73 -2.22 -13.87
CA THR A 281 2.08 -1.83 -14.28
C THR A 281 3.08 -2.09 -13.15
N ASP A 282 4.38 -2.04 -13.46
CA ASP A 282 5.45 -2.30 -12.52
C ASP A 282 6.54 -1.22 -12.55
N TRP A 283 7.63 -1.42 -11.81
CA TRP A 283 8.72 -0.46 -11.76
C TRP A 283 9.60 -0.42 -13.02
N GLU A 284 9.68 -1.53 -13.75
CA GLU A 284 10.45 -1.60 -15.01
C GLU A 284 9.64 -0.97 -16.15
N HIS A 285 8.32 -1.23 -16.16
CA HIS A 285 7.37 -0.74 -17.16
C HIS A 285 6.21 0.01 -16.47
N PRO A 286 6.47 1.22 -15.92
CA PRO A 286 5.49 1.91 -15.08
C PRO A 286 4.32 2.50 -15.84
N VAL A 287 4.39 2.57 -17.18
CA VAL A 287 3.38 3.21 -18.02
C VAL A 287 2.92 2.22 -19.10
N ARG A 288 1.60 2.03 -19.19
CA ARG A 288 0.93 1.26 -20.24
C ARG A 288 0.09 2.20 -21.11
N ARG A 289 0.15 2.06 -22.43
CA ARG A 289 -0.72 2.76 -23.36
C ARG A 289 -2.07 2.07 -23.43
N LEU A 290 -3.17 2.80 -23.12
CA LEU A 290 -4.55 2.32 -23.24
C LEU A 290 -5.18 2.72 -24.57
N ARG A 291 -4.89 3.92 -25.06
CA ARG A 291 -5.38 4.43 -26.35
C ARG A 291 -4.30 5.24 -27.05
N ASP A 292 -4.18 5.07 -28.32
CA ASP A 292 -3.37 5.95 -29.15
C ASP A 292 -4.10 7.28 -29.38
N GLY A 293 -3.33 8.36 -29.50
CA GLY A 293 -3.87 9.67 -29.82
C GLY A 293 -4.13 9.79 -31.34
N GLY A 294 -4.96 10.77 -31.71
CA GLY A 294 -5.21 11.08 -33.11
C GLY A 294 -5.70 12.51 -33.33
N GLY A 295 -5.04 13.26 -34.21
CA GLY A 295 -5.35 14.68 -34.40
C GLY A 295 -5.21 15.47 -33.11
N PRO A 296 -6.27 16.16 -32.63
CA PRO A 296 -6.22 16.94 -31.36
C PRO A 296 -6.38 16.08 -30.11
N VAL A 297 -6.80 14.82 -30.25
CA VAL A 297 -7.10 13.93 -29.12
C VAL A 297 -5.80 13.30 -28.58
N PRO A 298 -5.42 13.51 -27.31
CA PRO A 298 -4.18 12.97 -26.78
C PRO A 298 -4.25 11.44 -26.62
N PRO A 299 -3.10 10.74 -26.58
CA PRO A 299 -3.08 9.34 -26.16
C PRO A 299 -3.52 9.23 -24.70
N VAL A 300 -3.96 8.01 -24.27
CA VAL A 300 -4.24 7.73 -22.85
C VAL A 300 -3.23 6.72 -22.35
N ASP A 301 -2.49 7.12 -21.34
CA ASP A 301 -1.58 6.26 -20.60
C ASP A 301 -2.16 5.87 -19.24
N LEU A 302 -1.71 4.74 -18.71
CA LEU A 302 -2.05 4.21 -17.39
C LEU A 302 -0.79 4.03 -16.55
N ILE A 303 -0.89 4.39 -15.27
CA ILE A 303 0.00 3.97 -14.20
C ILE A 303 -0.85 3.26 -13.14
N ALA A 304 -0.58 1.98 -12.87
CA ALA A 304 -1.27 1.18 -11.86
C ALA A 304 -0.27 0.24 -11.19
N ILE A 305 0.42 0.71 -10.14
CA ILE A 305 1.52 0.00 -9.48
C ILE A 305 1.11 -0.37 -8.05
N ASP A 306 1.09 -1.66 -7.73
CA ASP A 306 0.68 -2.17 -6.41
C ASP A 306 1.56 -1.67 -5.25
N ASN A 307 2.82 -1.39 -5.49
CA ASN A 307 3.79 -1.10 -4.42
C ASN A 307 4.37 0.33 -4.48
N LEU A 308 3.54 1.33 -4.81
CA LEU A 308 3.91 2.75 -4.89
C LEU A 308 4.68 3.28 -3.66
N PRO A 309 4.26 3.00 -2.39
CA PRO A 309 4.95 3.53 -1.23
C PRO A 309 6.41 3.06 -1.06
N SER A 310 6.81 1.96 -1.70
CA SER A 310 8.21 1.49 -1.67
C SER A 310 9.16 2.35 -2.51
N LEU A 311 8.63 3.28 -3.30
CA LEU A 311 9.43 4.31 -3.97
C LEU A 311 9.85 5.45 -3.03
N LEU A 312 9.17 5.62 -1.89
CA LEU A 312 9.57 6.48 -0.76
C LEU A 312 9.63 5.62 0.52
N PRO A 313 10.59 4.67 0.60
CA PRO A 313 10.53 3.62 1.62
C PRO A 313 10.78 4.14 3.03
N VAL A 314 11.60 5.18 3.21
CA VAL A 314 11.90 5.77 4.52
C VAL A 314 10.68 6.48 5.07
N GLU A 315 10.08 7.38 4.30
CA GLU A 315 8.91 8.17 4.70
C GLU A 315 7.69 7.27 4.94
N SER A 316 7.50 6.30 4.06
CA SER A 316 6.40 5.33 4.16
C SER A 316 6.53 4.48 5.42
N SER A 317 7.74 4.00 5.73
CA SER A 317 7.99 3.21 6.92
C SER A 317 7.81 4.04 8.19
N ARG A 318 8.34 5.27 8.24
CA ARG A 318 8.18 6.14 9.42
C ARG A 318 6.71 6.44 9.71
N ALA A 319 5.93 6.76 8.68
CA ALA A 319 4.51 7.03 8.85
C ALA A 319 3.75 5.78 9.35
N PHE A 320 4.01 4.63 8.74
CA PHE A 320 3.38 3.37 9.13
C PHE A 320 3.79 2.92 10.53
N SER A 321 5.09 2.96 10.84
CA SER A 321 5.62 2.58 12.14
C SER A 321 5.06 3.45 13.27
N ALA A 322 4.95 4.77 13.06
CA ALA A 322 4.35 5.68 14.04
C ALA A 322 2.87 5.37 14.34
N GLU A 323 2.12 4.84 13.35
CA GLU A 323 0.74 4.38 13.53
C GLU A 323 0.67 2.98 14.18
N LEU A 324 1.61 2.07 13.85
CA LEU A 324 1.62 0.70 14.33
C LEU A 324 2.21 0.58 15.75
N CYS A 325 3.26 1.33 16.08
CA CYS A 325 3.99 1.23 17.35
C CYS A 325 3.08 1.33 18.58
N PRO A 326 2.10 2.26 18.68
CA PRO A 326 1.14 2.31 19.80
C PRO A 326 0.27 1.05 19.91
N GLN A 327 0.03 0.33 18.80
CA GLN A 327 -0.72 -0.91 18.82
C GLN A 327 0.17 -2.06 19.31
N LEU A 328 1.43 -2.13 18.87
CA LEU A 328 2.37 -3.15 19.32
C LEU A 328 2.59 -3.13 20.82
N LEU A 329 2.55 -1.96 21.47
CA LEU A 329 2.62 -1.86 22.93
C LEU A 329 1.55 -2.68 23.66
N ARG A 330 0.43 -2.98 23.00
CA ARG A 330 -0.74 -3.68 23.55
C ARG A 330 -0.96 -5.05 22.90
N VAL A 331 0.00 -5.56 22.14
CA VAL A 331 -0.16 -6.80 21.35
C VAL A 331 -0.42 -8.04 22.20
N ALA A 332 0.11 -8.07 23.42
CA ALA A 332 -0.10 -9.16 24.38
C ALA A 332 -1.32 -8.99 25.27
N ASP A 333 -1.99 -7.84 25.21
CA ASP A 333 -3.18 -7.52 25.99
C ASP A 333 -4.45 -7.97 25.25
N SER A 334 -5.57 -8.03 25.94
CA SER A 334 -6.88 -8.22 25.32
C SER A 334 -7.39 -6.93 24.67
N ASP A 335 -6.51 -6.23 23.92
CA ASP A 335 -6.87 -4.99 23.26
C ASP A 335 -7.86 -5.24 22.13
N PRO A 336 -8.91 -4.40 21.96
CA PRO A 336 -9.94 -4.59 20.96
C PRO A 336 -9.42 -4.66 19.51
N VAL A 337 -8.34 -3.92 19.19
CA VAL A 337 -7.74 -3.91 17.84
C VAL A 337 -7.16 -5.29 17.49
N TRP A 338 -6.39 -5.88 18.41
CA TRP A 338 -5.81 -7.21 18.22
C TRP A 338 -6.86 -8.33 18.31
N THR A 339 -7.87 -8.14 19.15
CA THR A 339 -8.99 -9.08 19.27
C THR A 339 -9.78 -9.16 17.96
N ARG A 340 -10.04 -8.01 17.29
CA ARG A 340 -10.70 -7.99 15.98
C ARG A 340 -9.88 -8.69 14.91
N ALA A 341 -8.57 -8.45 14.85
CA ALA A 341 -7.69 -9.11 13.88
C ALA A 341 -7.66 -10.64 14.10
N ARG A 342 -7.61 -11.10 15.36
CA ARG A 342 -7.67 -12.52 15.71
C ARG A 342 -9.00 -13.13 15.28
N LEU A 343 -10.12 -12.49 15.59
CA LEU A 343 -11.46 -12.97 15.23
C LEU A 343 -11.62 -13.07 13.70
N ALA A 344 -11.08 -12.11 12.96
CA ALA A 344 -11.09 -12.16 11.50
C ALA A 344 -10.34 -13.39 10.97
N PHE A 345 -9.19 -13.73 11.55
CA PHE A 345 -8.46 -14.95 11.22
C PHE A 345 -9.25 -16.22 11.56
N GLU A 346 -9.79 -16.31 12.77
CA GLU A 346 -10.58 -17.46 13.22
C GLU A 346 -11.81 -17.70 12.32
N THR A 347 -12.47 -16.62 11.92
CA THR A 347 -13.60 -16.69 10.98
C THR A 347 -13.16 -17.21 9.62
N ALA A 348 -12.06 -16.67 9.06
CA ALA A 348 -11.56 -17.07 7.75
C ALA A 348 -11.12 -18.56 7.73
N VAL A 349 -10.53 -19.07 8.82
CA VAL A 349 -10.18 -20.49 8.97
C VAL A 349 -11.44 -21.35 8.98
N ALA A 350 -12.44 -20.99 9.78
CA ALA A 350 -13.70 -21.73 9.86
C ALA A 350 -14.44 -21.80 8.51
N ASP A 351 -14.49 -20.68 7.78
CA ASP A 351 -15.10 -20.61 6.45
C ASP A 351 -14.35 -21.47 5.43
N HIS A 352 -13.02 -21.49 5.50
CA HIS A 352 -12.18 -22.31 4.63
C HIS A 352 -12.39 -23.82 4.89
N GLU A 353 -12.39 -24.24 6.14
CA GLU A 353 -12.63 -25.64 6.54
C GLU A 353 -14.05 -26.08 6.17
N GLY A 354 -15.05 -25.23 6.38
CA GLY A 354 -16.45 -25.49 5.99
C GLY A 354 -16.61 -25.69 4.49
N SER A 355 -15.89 -24.89 3.67
CA SER A 355 -15.91 -25.01 2.21
C SER A 355 -15.17 -26.24 1.68
N ALA A 356 -14.18 -26.75 2.41
CA ALA A 356 -13.43 -27.97 2.03
C ALA A 356 -14.22 -29.26 2.28
N HIS A 357 -15.31 -29.21 3.06
CA HIS A 357 -16.17 -30.35 3.40
C HIS A 357 -17.54 -30.32 2.69
N ALA A 358 -17.84 -29.29 1.90
CA ALA A 358 -19.05 -29.14 1.10
C ALA A 358 -18.79 -29.53 -0.36
#